data_08261e74be16426bc61b4fcb22b5b3f0
#
_entry.id   08261e74be16426bc61b4fcb22b5b3f0
#
_cell.length_a   1.000
_cell.length_b   1.000
_cell.length_c   1.000
_cell.angle_alpha   90.00
_cell.angle_beta   90.00
_cell.angle_gamma   90.00
#
_symmetry.space_group_name_H-M   'P 1'
#
loop_
_entity.id
_entity.type
_entity.pdbx_description
1 polymer ?
#
loop_
_entity_poly.entity_id
_entity_poly.type
_entity_poly.pdbx_seq_one_letter_code
_entity_poly.pdbx_strand_id
1 'polypeptide(L)'
;MSDINDLSSSEDTLLKNFEFKTSNSEGKKVALVIGAGDATGGAIAKRFAQGGYISCMTRRSVEKLQPLIAEIKQAGGQAYGFASDARKEEDVMALIENIEANIGEIDVLVFN
;
A
#
# COMPACT_ATOMS: atom_id res chain seq x y z
N MET A 1 -22.64 4.38 2.08
CA MET A 1 -22.99 3.82 1.86
C MET A 1 -22.93 3.39 1.50
N SER A 2 -22.50 3.92 1.57
CA SER A 2 -22.63 3.42 1.25
C SER A 2 -22.33 3.37 0.96
N ASP A 3 -22.22 3.99 0.88
CA ASP A 3 -22.19 3.80 0.49
C ASP A 3 -21.71 3.91 0.06
N ILE A 4 -21.44 4.39 -0.01
CA ILE A 4 -21.34 4.27 -0.50
C ILE A 4 -21.26 4.14 -1.03
N ASN A 5 -21.44 4.59 -1.02
CA ASN A 5 -21.67 4.31 -1.57
C ASN A 5 -21.53 4.58 -1.90
N ASP A 6 -21.49 5.18 -1.71
CA ASP A 6 -21.58 5.32 -2.11
C ASP A 6 -21.08 5.76 -2.39
N LEU A 7 -20.81 6.37 -2.55
CA LEU A 7 -20.45 6.58 -3.03
C LEU A 7 -20.14 6.65 -3.74
N SER A 8 -20.07 7.20 -3.84
CA SER A 8 -19.94 7.19 -4.68
C SER A 8 -19.61 7.74 -5.25
N SER A 9 -19.43 8.40 -5.29
CA SER A 9 -19.31 8.72 -5.83
C SER A 9 -18.74 9.37 -5.85
N SER A 10 -18.33 10.01 -5.55
CA SER A 10 -17.85 10.26 -5.49
C SER A 10 -17.20 10.27 -5.11
N GLU A 11 -16.96 10.25 -4.63
CA GLU A 11 -16.52 9.90 -4.33
C GLU A 11 -16.04 9.59 -4.77
N ASP A 12 -15.90 9.91 -5.09
CA ASP A 12 -15.50 9.29 -5.66
C ASP A 12 -14.90 9.51 -6.49
N THR A 13 -14.16 10.71 -6.76
CA THR A 13 -13.50 10.69 -7.57
C THR A 13 -12.36 10.37 -7.56
N LEU A 14 -11.72 11.12 -7.21
CA LEU A 14 -10.60 10.70 -7.03
C LEU A 14 -10.63 9.44 -6.73
N LEU A 15 -11.21 9.43 -6.33
CA LEU A 15 -11.36 8.35 -6.01
C LEU A 15 -12.07 7.66 -6.79
N LYS A 16 -12.53 8.12 -7.49
CA LYS A 16 -13.20 7.41 -8.17
C LYS A 16 -12.49 6.44 -8.68
N ASN A 17 -11.68 6.71 -8.95
CA ASN A 17 -11.10 5.66 -9.40
C ASN A 17 -10.42 4.99 -8.44
N PHE A 18 -10.79 5.21 -7.47
CA PHE A 18 -10.32 4.65 -6.57
C PHE A 18 -11.14 3.77 -6.06
N GLU A 19 -11.20 2.78 -6.37
CA GLU A 19 -11.82 1.72 -5.99
C GLU A 19 -11.01 0.93 -5.09
N PHE A 20 -10.05 1.50 -4.43
CA PHE A 20 -9.19 0.81 -3.53
C PHE A 20 -9.96 0.17 -2.43
N LYS A 21 -10.94 0.86 -1.88
CA LYS A 21 -11.69 0.28 -0.81
C LYS A 21 -12.46 -0.93 -1.25
N THR A 22 -12.88 -0.92 -2.49
CA THR A 22 -13.59 -2.06 -3.02
C THR A 22 -12.68 -3.29 -3.05
N SER A 23 -11.43 -3.09 -3.47
CA SER A 23 -10.50 -4.19 -3.48
C SER A 23 -10.31 -4.76 -2.11
N ASN A 24 -10.24 -3.87 -1.13
CA ASN A 24 -9.96 -4.32 0.21
C ASN A 24 -11.21 -4.82 0.92
N SER A 25 -12.37 -4.67 0.31
CA SER A 25 -13.60 -5.17 0.91
C SER A 25 -13.61 -6.68 0.99
N GLU A 26 -12.64 -7.33 0.31
CA GLU A 26 -12.48 -8.77 0.42
C GLU A 26 -11.78 -9.18 1.71
N GLY A 27 -11.42 -8.22 2.54
CA GLY A 27 -10.80 -8.54 3.81
C GLY A 27 -9.34 -8.84 3.76
N LYS A 28 -8.65 -8.43 2.70
CA LYS A 28 -7.21 -8.66 2.63
C LYS A 28 -6.50 -7.77 3.64
N LYS A 29 -5.47 -8.33 4.25
CA LYS A 29 -4.66 -7.61 5.21
C LYS A 29 -3.63 -6.77 4.51
N VAL A 30 -3.22 -5.69 5.15
CA VAL A 30 -2.26 -4.75 4.60
C VAL A 30 -0.98 -4.79 5.40
N ALA A 31 0.14 -4.93 4.72
CA ALA A 31 1.47 -4.85 5.34
C ALA A 31 2.18 -3.65 4.78
N LEU A 32 2.72 -2.81 5.65
CA LEU A 32 3.49 -1.65 5.23
C LEU A 32 4.94 -1.88 5.59
N VAL A 33 5.81 -1.88 4.58
CA VAL A 33 7.25 -2.07 4.77
C VAL A 33 7.92 -0.73 4.49
N ILE A 34 8.42 -0.10 5.55
CA ILE A 34 9.10 1.18 5.44
C ILE A 34 10.57 0.90 5.18
N GLY A 35 11.08 1.42 4.06
CA GLY A 35 12.45 1.17 3.66
C GLY A 35 12.59 -0.07 2.83
N ALA A 36 11.76 -0.25 1.82
CA ALA A 36 11.76 -1.46 1.00
C ALA A 36 12.74 -1.39 -0.15
N GLY A 37 13.62 -0.39 -0.15
CA GLY A 37 14.50 -0.16 -1.30
C GLY A 37 15.68 -1.10 -1.41
N ASP A 38 16.01 -1.85 -0.37
CA ASP A 38 17.15 -2.77 -0.43
C ASP A 38 16.64 -4.21 -0.55
N ALA A 39 17.58 -5.13 -0.67
CA ALA A 39 17.25 -6.53 -0.87
C ALA A 39 16.42 -7.11 0.28
N THR A 40 16.75 -6.73 1.51
CA THR A 40 16.06 -7.26 2.68
C THR A 40 14.61 -6.75 2.72
N GLY A 41 14.44 -5.44 2.58
CA GLY A 41 13.09 -4.87 2.62
C GLY A 41 12.24 -5.37 1.47
N GLY A 42 12.84 -5.51 0.29
CA GLY A 42 12.12 -6.06 -0.86
C GLY A 42 11.70 -7.49 -0.66
N ALA A 43 12.57 -8.31 -0.06
CA ALA A 43 12.23 -9.70 0.22
C ALA A 43 11.07 -9.81 1.21
N ILE A 44 11.06 -8.93 2.22
CA ILE A 44 9.98 -8.90 3.20
C ILE A 44 8.66 -8.57 2.50
N ALA A 45 8.68 -7.54 1.65
CA ALA A 45 7.47 -7.12 0.95
C ALA A 45 6.93 -8.23 0.05
N LYS A 46 7.82 -8.91 -0.67
CA LYS A 46 7.40 -10.03 -1.53
C LYS A 46 6.81 -11.16 -0.69
N ARG A 47 7.40 -11.44 0.45
CA ARG A 47 6.93 -12.53 1.28
C ARG A 47 5.52 -12.27 1.80
N PHE A 48 5.24 -11.03 2.22
CA PHE A 48 3.89 -10.68 2.65
C PHE A 48 2.91 -10.80 1.49
N ALA A 49 3.30 -10.36 0.30
CA ALA A 49 2.42 -10.47 -0.86
C ALA A 49 2.11 -11.92 -1.18
N GLN A 50 3.10 -12.80 -1.06
CA GLN A 50 2.90 -14.23 -1.29
C GLN A 50 1.93 -14.81 -0.28
N GLY A 51 1.88 -14.24 0.91
CA GLY A 51 0.95 -14.69 1.94
C GLY A 51 -0.43 -14.07 1.85
N GLY A 52 -0.70 -13.34 0.78
CA GLY A 52 -2.03 -12.79 0.56
C GLY A 52 -2.22 -11.36 1.08
N TYR A 53 -1.17 -10.74 1.60
CA TYR A 53 -1.28 -9.36 2.06
C TYR A 53 -1.17 -8.41 0.88
N ILE A 54 -1.76 -7.24 1.02
CA ILE A 54 -1.47 -6.13 0.13
C ILE A 54 -0.19 -5.51 0.65
N SER A 55 0.87 -5.54 -0.16
CA SER A 55 2.16 -4.99 0.26
C SER A 55 2.27 -3.53 -0.12
N CYS A 56 2.35 -2.67 0.87
CA CYS A 56 2.61 -1.25 0.69
C CYS A 56 4.06 -1.01 1.06
N MET A 57 4.80 -0.33 0.19
CA MET A 57 6.24 -0.18 0.35
C MET A 57 6.63 1.26 0.20
N THR A 58 7.66 1.67 0.93
CA THR A 58 8.13 3.04 0.82
C THR A 58 9.62 3.13 0.62
N ARG A 59 10.02 4.19 -0.04
CA ARG A 59 11.38 4.69 -0.01
C ARG A 59 11.31 6.14 -0.47
N ARG A 60 12.41 6.88 -0.34
CA ARG A 60 12.39 8.29 -0.72
C ARG A 60 12.15 8.48 -2.20
N SER A 61 12.65 7.56 -3.01
CA SER A 61 12.51 7.62 -4.45
C SER A 61 11.63 6.47 -4.90
N VAL A 62 10.37 6.76 -5.19
CA VAL A 62 9.39 5.71 -5.47
C VAL A 62 9.67 4.99 -6.78
N GLU A 63 10.33 5.66 -7.73
CA GLU A 63 10.63 5.01 -9.01
C GLU A 63 11.45 3.74 -8.82
N LYS A 64 12.26 3.71 -7.79
CA LYS A 64 13.11 2.55 -7.57
C LYS A 64 12.36 1.36 -7.01
N LEU A 65 11.09 1.55 -6.67
CA LEU A 65 10.23 0.45 -6.24
C LEU A 65 9.51 -0.21 -7.41
N GLN A 66 9.55 0.40 -8.59
CA GLN A 66 8.77 -0.11 -9.73
C GLN A 66 9.09 -1.55 -10.09
N PRO A 67 10.37 -1.96 -10.16
CA PRO A 67 10.64 -3.37 -10.50
C PRO A 67 10.07 -4.34 -9.47
N LEU A 68 10.12 -3.96 -8.20
CA LEU A 68 9.60 -4.81 -7.14
C LEU A 68 8.08 -4.91 -7.22
N ILE A 69 7.42 -3.79 -7.47
CA ILE A 69 5.97 -3.77 -7.62
C ILE A 69 5.56 -4.65 -8.80
N ALA A 70 6.28 -4.51 -9.92
CA ALA A 70 5.97 -5.31 -11.11
C ALA A 70 6.15 -6.79 -10.83
N GLU A 71 7.20 -7.15 -10.11
CA GLU A 71 7.47 -8.54 -9.79
C GLU A 71 6.35 -9.13 -8.93
N ILE A 72 5.88 -8.39 -7.94
CA ILE A 72 4.80 -8.84 -7.09
C ILE A 72 3.52 -9.01 -7.89
N LYS A 73 3.22 -8.04 -8.75
CA LYS A 73 1.99 -8.10 -9.54
C LYS A 73 2.02 -9.26 -10.53
N GLN A 74 3.18 -9.53 -11.13
CA GLN A 74 3.30 -10.64 -12.06
C GLN A 74 3.09 -11.98 -11.39
N ALA A 75 3.40 -12.04 -10.10
CA ALA A 75 3.19 -13.27 -9.34
C ALA A 75 1.77 -13.37 -8.78
N GLY A 76 0.90 -12.43 -9.14
CA GLY A 76 -0.50 -12.48 -8.71
C GLY A 76 -0.78 -11.73 -7.43
N GLY A 77 0.19 -11.01 -6.87
CA GLY A 77 0.01 -10.26 -5.64
C GLY A 77 -0.43 -8.84 -5.89
N GLN A 78 -0.63 -8.12 -4.79
CA GLN A 78 -0.99 -6.71 -4.84
C GLN A 78 0.07 -5.90 -4.12
N ALA A 79 0.49 -4.80 -4.74
CA ALA A 79 1.55 -3.97 -4.19
C ALA A 79 1.36 -2.52 -4.59
N TYR A 80 1.72 -1.63 -3.68
CA TYR A 80 1.67 -0.19 -3.91
C TYR A 80 2.96 0.42 -3.38
N GLY A 81 3.51 1.39 -4.09
CA GLY A 81 4.72 2.08 -3.68
C GLY A 81 4.44 3.54 -3.36
N PHE A 82 5.13 4.04 -2.35
CA PHE A 82 4.95 5.42 -1.90
C PHE A 82 6.28 6.07 -1.66
N ALA A 83 6.39 7.35 -2.02
CA ALA A 83 7.56 8.15 -1.66
C ALA A 83 7.37 8.66 -0.25
N SER A 84 8.31 8.38 0.62
CA SER A 84 8.23 8.82 2.01
C SER A 84 9.61 8.80 2.61
N ASP A 85 9.92 9.80 3.43
CA ASP A 85 11.19 9.86 4.14
C ASP A 85 10.96 9.33 5.55
N ALA A 86 11.46 8.12 5.81
CA ALA A 86 11.26 7.45 7.09
C ALA A 86 11.89 8.19 8.27
N ARG A 87 12.75 9.16 7.98
CA ARG A 87 13.37 9.96 9.04
C ARG A 87 12.48 11.09 9.52
N LYS A 88 11.41 11.37 8.79
CA LYS A 88 10.50 12.46 9.12
C LYS A 88 9.18 11.89 9.63
N GLU A 89 8.87 12.18 10.88
CA GLU A 89 7.69 11.63 11.50
C GLU A 89 6.42 12.06 10.76
N GLU A 90 6.35 13.31 10.33
CA GLU A 90 5.16 13.79 9.65
C GLU A 90 4.95 13.09 8.31
N ASP A 91 6.03 12.70 7.62
CA ASP A 91 5.89 11.94 6.37
C ASP A 91 5.30 10.57 6.65
N VAL A 92 5.79 9.91 7.69
CA VAL A 92 5.31 8.58 8.05
C VAL A 92 3.85 8.62 8.48
N MET A 93 3.48 9.63 9.26
CA MET A 93 2.10 9.76 9.71
C MET A 93 1.16 10.03 8.54
N ALA A 94 1.56 10.91 7.63
CA ALA A 94 0.73 11.20 6.46
C ALA A 94 0.57 9.97 5.58
N LEU A 95 1.63 9.18 5.46
CA LEU A 95 1.59 7.95 4.67
C LEU A 95 0.61 6.95 5.28
N ILE A 96 0.68 6.75 6.59
CA ILE A 96 -0.21 5.82 7.26
C ILE A 96 -1.66 6.24 7.06
N GLU A 97 -1.94 7.54 7.22
CA GLU A 97 -3.30 8.04 7.03
C GLU A 97 -3.77 7.82 5.61
N ASN A 98 -2.90 8.05 4.63
CA ASN A 98 -3.24 7.85 3.24
C ASN A 98 -3.57 6.39 2.94
N ILE A 99 -2.74 5.49 3.43
CA ILE A 99 -2.96 4.06 3.20
C ILE A 99 -4.26 3.61 3.84
N GLU A 100 -4.49 4.03 5.09
CA GLU A 100 -5.68 3.57 5.79
C GLU A 100 -6.96 4.16 5.22
N ALA A 101 -6.87 5.35 4.64
CA ALA A 101 -8.04 5.97 4.03
C ALA A 101 -8.37 5.36 2.67
N ASN A 102 -7.36 4.92 1.92
CA ASN A 102 -7.55 4.57 0.52
C ASN A 102 -7.36 3.10 0.19
N ILE A 103 -6.61 2.37 1.00
CA ILE A 103 -6.32 0.97 0.72
C ILE A 103 -6.92 0.07 1.77
N GLY A 104 -6.61 0.32 3.04
CA GLY A 104 -7.16 -0.49 4.11
C GLY A 104 -6.36 -0.31 5.38
N GLU A 105 -6.90 -0.86 6.45
CA GLU A 105 -6.27 -0.76 7.75
C GLU A 105 -4.96 -1.54 7.76
N ILE A 106 -3.90 -0.96 8.26
CA ILE A 106 -2.60 -1.59 8.29
C ILE A 106 -2.56 -2.62 9.40
N ASP A 107 -2.29 -3.86 9.05
CA ASP A 107 -2.22 -4.96 10.01
C ASP A 107 -0.80 -5.23 10.47
N VAL A 108 0.17 -4.98 9.62
CA VAL A 108 1.58 -5.23 9.95
C VAL A 108 2.40 -4.04 9.49
N LEU A 109 3.26 -3.57 10.36
CA LEU A 109 4.16 -2.45 10.04
C LEU A 109 5.58 -2.92 10.29
N VAL A 110 6.41 -2.86 9.26
CA VAL A 110 7.80 -3.28 9.33
C VAL A 110 8.69 -2.08 9.05
N PHE A 111 9.59 -1.80 9.97
CA PHE A 111 10.64 -0.82 9.76
C PHE A 111 11.90 -1.59 9.39
N ASN A 112 12.42 -1.33 8.23
CA ASN A 112 13.63 -2.02 7.77
C ASN A 112 14.86 -1.09 7.85
#